data_f4f01b06193fe333f725d679437d4e3d
#
_entry.id   f4f01b06193fe333f725d679437d4e3d
#
_cell.length_a   1.000
_cell.length_b   1.000
_cell.length_c   1.000
_cell.angle_alpha   90.00
_cell.angle_beta   90.00
_cell.angle_gamma   90.00
#
_symmetry.space_group_name_H-M   'P 1'
#
loop_
_entity.id
_entity.type
_entity.pdbx_description
1 polymer ?
#
loop_
_entity_poly.entity_id
_entity_poly.type
_entity_poly.pdbx_seq_one_letter_code
_entity_poly.pdbx_strand_id
1 'polypeptide(L)'
;WLNTPTRPLEASGTSGEKAQMNGVLNFSVLDGWWKEGYVEGAGWALTDKRTYENQAHQDQLDAATIYQMLENEIIPMYYAKNSKGYSPAWIQTIKNSVTKITPRFTTKRMMDDYFEKFYNKLAKRHALLGADNYKIAKEIVAWKQNIVAHWDNIEVVSSIFEPTELPANVGGKCKVAVELDTKGLNDKGIGVELVAIRTSTHNNDKLYEVKQLDLVKAEGSHLFFEADYRLDYAGGMKFGLRMYPKNDLLPHRMDFCYVRWI
;
A
#
# COMPACT_ATOMS: atom_id res chain seq x y z
N TRP A 1 -4.22 8.60 29.79
CA TRP A 1 -5.18 7.62 29.28
C TRP A 1 -4.47 6.30 29.04
N LEU A 2 -4.78 5.27 29.83
CA LEU A 2 -4.24 3.92 29.65
C LEU A 2 -5.25 3.08 28.87
N ASN A 3 -4.79 2.41 27.78
CA ASN A 3 -5.58 1.51 26.98
C ASN A 3 -4.77 0.27 26.63
N THR A 4 -5.31 -0.92 26.90
CA THR A 4 -4.59 -2.20 26.80
C THR A 4 -5.33 -3.21 25.92
N PRO A 5 -5.57 -2.91 24.64
CA PRO A 5 -6.21 -3.85 23.74
C PRO A 5 -5.30 -5.04 23.44
N THR A 6 -5.89 -6.19 23.16
CA THR A 6 -5.17 -7.35 22.63
C THR A 6 -4.89 -7.13 21.15
N ARG A 7 -3.62 -7.14 20.74
CA ARG A 7 -3.23 -7.04 19.32
C ARG A 7 -3.61 -8.30 18.53
N PRO A 8 -4.09 -8.16 17.29
CA PRO A 8 -4.35 -6.96 16.49
C PRO A 8 -5.85 -6.59 16.45
N LEU A 9 -6.52 -6.59 17.60
CA LEU A 9 -8.00 -6.53 17.68
C LEU A 9 -8.55 -5.10 17.87
N GLU A 10 -7.71 -4.10 18.12
CA GLU A 10 -8.13 -2.70 18.23
C GLU A 10 -8.28 -2.08 16.84
N ALA A 11 -9.51 -1.92 16.37
CA ALA A 11 -9.77 -1.40 15.02
C ALA A 11 -9.48 0.11 14.89
N SER A 12 -9.71 0.89 15.94
CA SER A 12 -9.53 2.35 15.91
C SER A 12 -9.01 2.89 17.25
N GLY A 13 -9.79 2.88 18.33
CA GLY A 13 -9.39 3.43 19.65
C GLY A 13 -9.65 4.93 19.80
N THR A 14 -10.81 5.41 19.32
CA THR A 14 -11.19 6.84 19.33
C THR A 14 -11.23 7.49 20.70
N SER A 15 -11.34 6.71 21.79
CA SER A 15 -11.27 7.22 23.16
C SER A 15 -9.89 7.81 23.48
N GLY A 16 -8.80 7.16 23.04
CA GLY A 16 -7.45 7.70 23.15
C GLY A 16 -7.23 8.96 22.31
N GLU A 17 -7.81 9.05 21.12
CA GLU A 17 -7.79 10.27 20.32
C GLU A 17 -8.48 11.43 21.03
N LYS A 18 -9.67 11.20 21.59
CA LYS A 18 -10.40 12.23 22.36
C LYS A 18 -9.63 12.70 23.59
N ALA A 19 -9.06 11.75 24.35
CA ALA A 19 -8.25 12.06 25.50
C ALA A 19 -7.06 12.95 25.10
N GLN A 20 -6.34 12.56 24.07
CA GLN A 20 -5.18 13.27 23.57
C GLN A 20 -5.51 14.67 23.03
N MET A 21 -6.61 14.85 22.32
CA MET A 21 -7.08 16.15 21.85
C MET A 21 -7.43 17.11 23.00
N ASN A 22 -7.70 16.57 24.20
CA ASN A 22 -7.96 17.32 25.42
C ASN A 22 -6.71 17.45 26.33
N GLY A 23 -5.51 17.17 25.80
CA GLY A 23 -4.26 17.30 26.51
C GLY A 23 -3.95 16.16 27.50
N VAL A 24 -4.71 15.07 27.47
CA VAL A 24 -4.44 13.87 28.27
C VAL A 24 -3.48 12.98 27.47
N LEU A 25 -2.35 12.64 28.07
CA LEU A 25 -1.33 11.80 27.41
C LEU A 25 -1.83 10.37 27.25
N ASN A 26 -1.63 9.80 26.06
CA ASN A 26 -2.00 8.45 25.74
C ASN A 26 -0.87 7.46 26.06
N PHE A 27 -1.23 6.38 26.74
CA PHE A 27 -0.38 5.22 26.99
C PHE A 27 -1.11 3.97 26.53
N SER A 28 -0.70 3.37 25.42
CA SER A 28 -1.42 2.26 24.83
C SER A 28 -0.49 1.28 24.13
N VAL A 29 -1.03 0.10 23.84
CA VAL A 29 -0.45 -0.85 22.90
C VAL A 29 -0.42 -0.21 21.51
N LEU A 30 0.61 -0.52 20.69
CA LEU A 30 0.73 -0.06 19.30
C LEU A 30 -0.24 -0.83 18.40
N ASP A 31 -1.52 -0.48 18.51
CA ASP A 31 -2.61 -0.99 17.71
C ASP A 31 -3.62 0.12 17.44
N GLY A 32 -4.54 -0.09 16.49
CA GLY A 32 -5.48 0.93 16.05
C GLY A 32 -4.80 2.25 15.68
N TRP A 33 -5.38 3.37 16.08
CA TRP A 33 -4.86 4.70 15.78
C TRP A 33 -3.46 4.96 16.36
N TRP A 34 -3.13 4.35 17.53
CA TRP A 34 -1.85 4.58 18.20
C TRP A 34 -0.66 4.02 17.41
N LYS A 35 -0.89 2.99 16.60
CA LYS A 35 0.12 2.48 15.65
C LYS A 35 0.53 3.52 14.62
N GLU A 36 -0.40 4.38 14.22
CA GLU A 36 -0.18 5.46 13.25
C GLU A 36 0.23 6.77 13.94
N GLY A 37 -0.33 7.04 15.12
CA GLY A 37 -0.23 8.32 15.83
C GLY A 37 0.92 8.44 16.79
N TYR A 38 1.49 7.34 17.26
CA TYR A 38 2.55 7.38 18.26
C TYR A 38 3.79 8.15 17.77
N VAL A 39 4.23 9.06 18.62
CA VAL A 39 5.48 9.80 18.47
C VAL A 39 6.20 9.76 19.80
N GLU A 40 7.47 9.37 19.79
CA GLU A 40 8.32 9.35 21.00
C GLU A 40 8.36 10.72 21.66
N GLY A 41 8.24 10.75 22.99
CA GLY A 41 8.16 11.96 23.78
C GLY A 41 6.83 12.71 23.69
N ALA A 42 5.77 12.11 23.11
CA ALA A 42 4.43 12.65 23.02
C ALA A 42 3.36 11.74 23.65
N GLY A 43 3.78 10.75 24.40
CA GLY A 43 2.98 9.72 25.08
C GLY A 43 3.80 8.45 25.20
N TRP A 44 3.18 7.36 25.62
CA TRP A 44 3.85 6.08 25.82
C TRP A 44 3.21 4.95 25.04
N ALA A 45 4.02 3.97 24.64
CA ALA A 45 3.57 2.82 23.89
C ALA A 45 4.24 1.53 24.38
N LEU A 46 3.48 0.44 24.38
CA LEU A 46 4.04 -0.89 24.46
C LEU A 46 4.60 -1.26 23.09
N THR A 47 5.93 -1.14 22.95
CA THR A 47 6.61 -1.24 21.67
C THR A 47 6.95 -2.67 21.24
N ASP A 48 6.82 -3.65 22.14
CA ASP A 48 7.03 -5.06 21.78
C ASP A 48 6.00 -5.51 20.75
N LYS A 49 6.50 -5.98 19.60
CA LYS A 49 5.68 -6.43 18.47
C LYS A 49 5.45 -7.93 18.47
N ARG A 50 6.04 -8.66 19.40
CA ARG A 50 5.87 -10.11 19.50
C ARG A 50 4.44 -10.43 19.89
N THR A 51 3.93 -11.50 19.32
CA THR A 51 2.66 -12.12 19.70
C THR A 51 2.97 -13.49 20.29
N TYR A 52 2.21 -13.88 21.28
CA TYR A 52 2.38 -15.17 21.95
C TYR A 52 1.11 -15.98 21.77
N GLU A 53 1.25 -17.29 21.59
CA GLU A 53 0.11 -18.19 21.48
C GLU A 53 -0.68 -18.30 22.79
N ASN A 54 -0.02 -18.08 23.92
CA ASN A 54 -0.65 -18.08 25.24
C ASN A 54 -1.00 -16.66 25.68
N GLN A 55 -2.29 -16.32 25.69
CA GLN A 55 -2.79 -15.02 26.09
C GLN A 55 -2.41 -14.63 27.54
N ALA A 56 -2.47 -15.57 28.47
CA ALA A 56 -2.11 -15.29 29.86
C ALA A 56 -0.62 -14.90 30.03
N HIS A 57 0.25 -15.50 29.24
CA HIS A 57 1.67 -15.13 29.20
C HIS A 57 1.86 -13.73 28.57
N GLN A 58 1.14 -13.42 27.49
CA GLN A 58 1.14 -12.08 26.90
C GLN A 58 0.69 -11.02 27.93
N ASP A 59 -0.41 -11.29 28.62
CA ASP A 59 -0.96 -10.38 29.62
C ASP A 59 0.00 -10.13 30.78
N GLN A 60 0.74 -11.15 31.24
CA GLN A 60 1.77 -10.99 32.27
C GLN A 60 2.93 -10.10 31.81
N LEU A 61 3.40 -10.29 30.58
CA LEU A 61 4.49 -9.49 30.02
C LEU A 61 4.06 -8.03 29.79
N ASP A 62 2.87 -7.83 29.25
CA ASP A 62 2.31 -6.49 29.03
C ASP A 62 2.09 -5.77 30.37
N ALA A 63 1.55 -6.46 31.39
CA ALA A 63 1.39 -5.90 32.73
C ALA A 63 2.74 -5.52 33.37
N ALA A 64 3.74 -6.40 33.30
CA ALA A 64 5.08 -6.12 33.80
C ALA A 64 5.70 -4.88 33.13
N THR A 65 5.55 -4.77 31.82
CA THR A 65 6.02 -3.62 31.03
C THR A 65 5.29 -2.34 31.44
N ILE A 66 3.97 -2.39 31.61
CA ILE A 66 3.17 -1.24 32.07
C ILE A 66 3.64 -0.77 33.43
N TYR A 67 3.80 -1.68 34.41
CA TYR A 67 4.26 -1.32 35.73
C TYR A 67 5.67 -0.73 35.72
N GLN A 68 6.57 -1.32 34.95
CA GLN A 68 7.93 -0.79 34.79
C GLN A 68 7.92 0.64 34.26
N MET A 69 7.14 0.92 33.22
CA MET A 69 7.04 2.26 32.65
C MET A 69 6.37 3.25 33.58
N LEU A 70 5.35 2.82 34.35
CA LEU A 70 4.71 3.65 35.36
C LEU A 70 5.70 4.02 36.48
N GLU A 71 6.43 3.05 37.02
CA GLU A 71 7.32 3.23 38.15
C GLU A 71 8.59 4.00 37.82
N ASN A 72 9.18 3.73 36.65
CA ASN A 72 10.48 4.29 36.28
C ASN A 72 10.41 5.57 35.44
N GLU A 73 9.30 5.83 34.75
CA GLU A 73 9.19 6.96 33.84
C GLU A 73 8.00 7.88 34.17
N ILE A 74 6.78 7.34 34.15
CA ILE A 74 5.56 8.15 34.13
C ILE A 74 5.32 8.83 35.49
N ILE A 75 5.33 8.06 36.56
CA ILE A 75 5.10 8.57 37.93
C ILE A 75 6.21 9.55 38.33
N PRO A 76 7.51 9.23 38.21
CA PRO A 76 8.57 10.18 38.49
C PRO A 76 8.45 11.47 37.69
N MET A 77 8.19 11.40 36.41
CA MET A 77 8.01 12.57 35.54
C MET A 77 6.84 13.45 35.99
N TYR A 78 5.70 12.84 36.31
CA TYR A 78 4.50 13.57 36.72
C TYR A 78 4.71 14.31 38.07
N TYR A 79 5.37 13.68 39.03
CA TYR A 79 5.58 14.23 40.37
C TYR A 79 6.84 15.10 40.50
N ALA A 80 7.70 15.20 39.48
CA ALA A 80 8.86 16.08 39.47
C ALA A 80 8.44 17.55 39.33
N LYS A 81 7.72 18.09 40.33
CA LYS A 81 7.16 19.44 40.29
C LYS A 81 8.22 20.50 40.62
N ASN A 82 8.19 21.60 39.87
CA ASN A 82 8.98 22.80 40.16
C ASN A 82 8.33 23.66 41.27
N SER A 83 8.94 24.81 41.56
CA SER A 83 8.43 25.79 42.54
C SER A 83 7.04 26.37 42.20
N LYS A 84 6.59 26.25 40.97
CA LYS A 84 5.25 26.67 40.48
C LYS A 84 4.20 25.54 40.56
N GLY A 85 4.56 24.36 41.09
CA GLY A 85 3.65 23.27 41.31
C GLY A 85 3.34 22.36 40.10
N TYR A 86 4.05 22.47 39.00
CA TYR A 86 3.90 21.60 37.81
C TYR A 86 5.22 20.98 37.37
N SER A 87 5.15 19.84 36.68
CA SER A 87 6.31 19.17 36.06
C SER A 87 6.60 19.77 34.68
N PRO A 88 7.76 20.41 34.47
CA PRO A 88 8.14 20.93 33.16
C PRO A 88 8.21 19.83 32.06
N ALA A 89 8.72 18.65 32.41
CA ALA A 89 8.83 17.53 31.50
C ALA A 89 7.44 17.01 31.06
N TRP A 90 6.52 16.88 32.02
CA TRP A 90 5.12 16.50 31.73
C TRP A 90 4.45 17.49 30.80
N ILE A 91 4.57 18.79 31.07
CA ILE A 91 4.02 19.84 30.20
C ILE A 91 4.65 19.81 28.80
N GLN A 92 5.96 19.52 28.72
CA GLN A 92 6.62 19.38 27.41
C GLN A 92 6.07 18.19 26.63
N THR A 93 5.82 17.07 27.30
CA THR A 93 5.19 15.89 26.67
C THR A 93 3.78 16.20 26.16
N ILE A 94 2.96 16.95 26.93
CA ILE A 94 1.65 17.43 26.49
C ILE A 94 1.80 18.33 25.25
N LYS A 95 2.73 19.28 25.26
CA LYS A 95 2.97 20.15 24.10
C LYS A 95 3.36 19.34 22.87
N ASN A 96 4.26 18.35 23.00
CA ASN A 96 4.63 17.46 21.92
C ASN A 96 3.43 16.68 21.41
N SER A 97 2.59 16.14 22.29
CA SER A 97 1.38 15.41 21.96
C SER A 97 0.43 16.28 21.12
N VAL A 98 0.10 17.47 21.62
CA VAL A 98 -0.81 18.39 20.92
C VAL A 98 -0.23 18.86 19.58
N THR A 99 1.06 19.20 19.49
CA THR A 99 1.64 19.79 18.28
C THR A 99 2.00 18.76 17.20
N LYS A 100 2.47 17.57 17.60
CA LYS A 100 2.96 16.56 16.64
C LYS A 100 1.88 15.56 16.21
N ILE A 101 0.89 15.30 17.07
CA ILE A 101 -0.12 14.25 16.83
C ILE A 101 -1.47 14.85 16.44
N THR A 102 -2.03 15.77 17.24
CA THR A 102 -3.40 16.27 17.04
C THR A 102 -3.69 16.77 15.64
N PRO A 103 -2.82 17.53 14.93
CA PRO A 103 -3.11 18.02 13.58
C PRO A 103 -3.35 16.91 12.55
N ARG A 104 -2.79 15.73 12.78
CA ARG A 104 -2.92 14.58 11.89
C ARG A 104 -4.25 13.84 12.02
N PHE A 105 -4.95 14.00 13.16
CA PHE A 105 -6.18 13.28 13.51
C PHE A 105 -7.40 14.21 13.61
N THR A 106 -7.37 15.36 12.95
CA THR A 106 -8.52 16.28 12.87
C THR A 106 -9.51 15.86 11.79
N THR A 107 -10.80 16.12 12.04
CA THR A 107 -11.85 15.93 11.04
C THR A 107 -11.57 16.75 9.77
N LYS A 108 -10.98 17.96 9.91
CA LYS A 108 -10.61 18.76 8.75
C LYS A 108 -9.65 18.00 7.83
N ARG A 109 -8.55 17.46 8.37
CA ARG A 109 -7.58 16.68 7.58
C ARG A 109 -8.26 15.47 6.92
N MET A 110 -9.10 14.74 7.67
CA MET A 110 -9.87 13.61 7.15
C MET A 110 -10.76 14.03 5.97
N MET A 111 -11.47 15.13 6.10
CA MET A 111 -12.33 15.65 5.02
C MET A 111 -11.53 16.07 3.80
N ASP A 112 -10.41 16.79 3.99
CA ASP A 112 -9.53 17.18 2.90
C ASP A 112 -9.03 15.93 2.13
N ASP A 113 -8.57 14.90 2.84
CA ASP A 113 -8.16 13.62 2.25
C ASP A 113 -9.30 12.94 1.47
N TYR A 114 -10.52 12.94 2.00
CA TYR A 114 -11.66 12.34 1.33
C TYR A 114 -12.06 13.11 0.07
N PHE A 115 -12.05 14.44 0.12
CA PHE A 115 -12.31 15.26 -1.06
C PHE A 115 -11.27 15.05 -2.15
N GLU A 116 -9.98 15.09 -1.81
CA GLU A 116 -8.90 14.95 -2.79
C GLU A 116 -8.77 13.53 -3.34
N LYS A 117 -8.83 12.53 -2.45
CA LYS A 117 -8.56 11.14 -2.84
C LYS A 117 -9.77 10.45 -3.49
N PHE A 118 -10.99 10.82 -3.10
CA PHE A 118 -12.21 10.12 -3.51
C PHE A 118 -13.26 11.03 -4.14
N TYR A 119 -13.85 11.97 -3.42
CA TYR A 119 -15.07 12.65 -3.86
C TYR A 119 -14.87 13.46 -5.14
N ASN A 120 -13.81 14.23 -5.27
CA ASN A 120 -13.54 15.01 -6.48
C ASN A 120 -13.29 14.10 -7.70
N LYS A 121 -12.60 12.98 -7.50
CA LYS A 121 -12.36 12.01 -8.58
C LYS A 121 -13.64 11.31 -9.01
N LEU A 122 -14.47 10.90 -8.04
CA LEU A 122 -15.75 10.25 -8.30
C LEU A 122 -16.75 11.20 -8.97
N ALA A 123 -16.82 12.46 -8.54
CA ALA A 123 -17.67 13.47 -9.17
C ALA A 123 -17.30 13.71 -10.65
N LYS A 124 -16.01 13.85 -10.95
CA LYS A 124 -15.52 13.98 -12.32
C LYS A 124 -15.84 12.74 -13.15
N ARG A 125 -15.67 11.56 -12.57
CA ARG A 125 -16.00 10.32 -13.25
C ARG A 125 -17.50 10.15 -13.48
N HIS A 126 -18.33 10.51 -12.51
CA HIS A 126 -19.78 10.50 -12.66
C HIS A 126 -20.23 11.39 -13.82
N ALA A 127 -19.71 12.63 -13.88
CA ALA A 127 -19.99 13.54 -14.98
C ALA A 127 -19.57 12.98 -16.34
N LEU A 128 -18.35 12.39 -16.44
CA LEU A 128 -17.85 11.75 -17.66
C LEU A 128 -18.74 10.60 -18.11
N LEU A 129 -19.10 9.70 -17.20
CA LEU A 129 -19.92 8.52 -17.56
C LEU A 129 -21.37 8.87 -17.87
N GLY A 130 -21.93 9.93 -17.26
CA GLY A 130 -23.31 10.37 -17.47
C GLY A 130 -23.50 11.23 -18.73
N ALA A 131 -22.41 11.76 -19.31
CA ALA A 131 -22.47 12.58 -20.50
C ALA A 131 -23.00 11.79 -21.72
N ASP A 132 -23.59 12.51 -22.67
CA ASP A 132 -24.05 11.98 -23.96
C ASP A 132 -24.90 10.70 -23.84
N ASN A 133 -25.85 10.70 -22.91
CA ASN A 133 -26.72 9.55 -22.66
C ASN A 133 -25.93 8.27 -22.34
N TYR A 134 -24.92 8.40 -21.45
CA TYR A 134 -24.03 7.31 -20.99
C TYR A 134 -23.20 6.67 -22.12
N LYS A 135 -22.81 7.44 -23.12
CA LYS A 135 -22.05 6.92 -24.27
C LYS A 135 -20.79 6.17 -23.83
N ILE A 136 -19.94 6.81 -23.03
CA ILE A 136 -18.67 6.22 -22.53
C ILE A 136 -18.94 4.98 -21.66
N ALA A 137 -19.96 5.01 -20.83
CA ALA A 137 -20.31 3.85 -20.00
C ALA A 137 -20.71 2.64 -20.88
N LYS A 138 -21.50 2.87 -21.95
CA LYS A 138 -21.87 1.83 -22.92
C LYS A 138 -20.66 1.30 -23.69
N GLU A 139 -19.72 2.16 -24.08
CA GLU A 139 -18.46 1.78 -24.74
C GLU A 139 -17.60 0.89 -23.83
N ILE A 140 -17.45 1.24 -22.54
CA ILE A 140 -16.72 0.42 -21.57
C ILE A 140 -17.39 -0.96 -21.40
N VAL A 141 -18.71 -1.02 -21.32
CA VAL A 141 -19.44 -2.29 -21.19
C VAL A 141 -19.23 -3.16 -22.42
N ALA A 142 -19.39 -2.60 -23.62
CA ALA A 142 -19.17 -3.33 -24.87
C ALA A 142 -17.73 -3.83 -24.98
N TRP A 143 -16.74 -2.99 -24.60
CA TRP A 143 -15.34 -3.39 -24.58
C TRP A 143 -15.10 -4.53 -23.58
N LYS A 144 -15.62 -4.45 -22.33
CA LYS A 144 -15.51 -5.54 -21.35
C LYS A 144 -16.08 -6.86 -21.87
N GLN A 145 -17.25 -6.82 -22.49
CA GLN A 145 -17.89 -7.99 -23.09
C GLN A 145 -17.03 -8.60 -24.21
N ASN A 146 -16.46 -7.76 -25.07
CA ASN A 146 -15.57 -8.20 -26.13
C ASN A 146 -14.30 -8.87 -25.58
N ILE A 147 -13.66 -8.29 -24.56
CA ILE A 147 -12.50 -8.90 -23.89
C ILE A 147 -12.88 -10.28 -23.32
N VAL A 148 -14.00 -10.37 -22.57
CA VAL A 148 -14.43 -11.64 -21.96
C VAL A 148 -14.62 -12.73 -23.02
N ALA A 149 -15.23 -12.38 -24.15
CA ALA A 149 -15.50 -13.35 -25.25
C ALA A 149 -14.23 -13.90 -25.91
N HIS A 150 -13.13 -13.16 -25.89
CA HIS A 150 -11.91 -13.52 -26.62
C HIS A 150 -10.69 -13.80 -25.74
N TRP A 151 -10.77 -13.52 -24.44
CA TRP A 151 -9.62 -13.54 -23.52
C TRP A 151 -8.87 -14.88 -23.52
N ASP A 152 -9.59 -15.98 -23.49
CA ASP A 152 -9.01 -17.32 -23.42
C ASP A 152 -8.47 -17.80 -24.77
N ASN A 153 -8.87 -17.14 -25.86
CA ASN A 153 -8.41 -17.44 -27.22
C ASN A 153 -7.09 -16.76 -27.59
N ILE A 154 -6.63 -15.78 -26.79
CA ILE A 154 -5.36 -15.11 -27.05
C ILE A 154 -4.21 -16.11 -26.94
N GLU A 155 -3.39 -16.23 -27.96
CA GLU A 155 -2.21 -17.09 -27.97
C GLU A 155 -0.93 -16.28 -27.80
N VAL A 156 0.03 -16.83 -27.05
CA VAL A 156 1.39 -16.31 -26.97
C VAL A 156 2.20 -16.95 -28.10
N VAL A 157 2.55 -16.16 -29.11
CA VAL A 157 3.34 -16.63 -30.25
C VAL A 157 4.81 -16.74 -29.89
N SER A 158 5.33 -15.71 -29.22
CA SER A 158 6.71 -15.70 -28.72
C SER A 158 6.85 -14.84 -27.48
N SER A 159 7.82 -15.20 -26.62
CA SER A 159 8.25 -14.38 -25.50
C SER A 159 9.77 -14.47 -25.34
N ILE A 160 10.42 -13.33 -25.23
CA ILE A 160 11.88 -13.19 -25.15
C ILE A 160 12.22 -12.38 -23.92
N PHE A 161 13.15 -12.90 -23.12
CA PHE A 161 13.84 -12.19 -22.03
C PHE A 161 15.32 -12.54 -22.11
N GLU A 162 16.11 -11.72 -22.78
CA GLU A 162 17.53 -12.01 -23.04
C GLU A 162 18.41 -10.83 -22.67
N PRO A 163 19.55 -11.09 -21.98
CA PRO A 163 20.57 -10.07 -21.77
C PRO A 163 21.14 -9.62 -23.11
N THR A 164 21.35 -8.33 -23.27
CA THR A 164 21.96 -7.76 -24.48
C THR A 164 23.46 -8.08 -24.60
N GLU A 165 24.10 -8.44 -23.46
CA GLU A 165 25.53 -8.81 -23.38
C GLU A 165 25.71 -9.98 -22.40
N LEU A 166 26.62 -10.91 -22.73
CA LEU A 166 26.98 -12.03 -21.86
C LEU A 166 28.47 -11.92 -21.44
N PRO A 167 28.79 -12.17 -20.15
CA PRO A 167 27.86 -12.49 -19.05
C PRO A 167 26.99 -11.29 -18.67
N ALA A 168 25.77 -11.57 -18.19
CA ALA A 168 24.87 -10.54 -17.69
C ALA A 168 25.43 -9.90 -16.41
N ASN A 169 25.72 -8.61 -16.46
CA ASN A 169 26.27 -7.85 -15.34
C ASN A 169 25.23 -6.90 -14.74
N VAL A 170 25.43 -6.51 -13.48
CA VAL A 170 24.64 -5.43 -12.87
C VAL A 170 24.87 -4.13 -13.66
N GLY A 171 23.78 -3.44 -14.00
CA GLY A 171 23.79 -2.28 -14.89
C GLY A 171 23.58 -2.63 -16.36
N GLY A 172 23.71 -3.91 -16.74
CA GLY A 172 23.39 -4.39 -18.09
C GLY A 172 21.92 -4.31 -18.43
N LYS A 173 21.61 -4.43 -19.73
CA LYS A 173 20.25 -4.40 -20.23
C LYS A 173 19.80 -5.80 -20.68
N CYS A 174 18.51 -6.07 -20.53
CA CYS A 174 17.85 -7.20 -21.13
C CYS A 174 16.80 -6.70 -22.14
N LYS A 175 16.75 -7.31 -23.31
CA LYS A 175 15.63 -7.12 -24.22
C LYS A 175 14.48 -7.99 -23.75
N VAL A 176 13.29 -7.39 -23.64
CA VAL A 176 12.04 -8.07 -23.32
C VAL A 176 11.10 -7.86 -24.48
N ALA A 177 10.62 -8.94 -25.09
CA ALA A 177 9.69 -8.86 -26.22
C ALA A 177 8.62 -9.95 -26.10
N VAL A 178 7.40 -9.62 -26.47
CA VAL A 178 6.25 -10.54 -26.49
C VAL A 178 5.45 -10.32 -27.75
N GLU A 179 5.11 -11.40 -28.44
CA GLU A 179 4.16 -11.40 -29.52
C GLU A 179 2.91 -12.17 -29.10
N LEU A 180 1.76 -11.53 -29.21
CA LEU A 180 0.44 -12.12 -28.94
C LEU A 180 -0.37 -12.16 -30.23
N ASP A 181 -1.04 -13.30 -30.52
CA ASP A 181 -2.10 -13.39 -31.50
C ASP A 181 -3.45 -13.32 -30.78
N THR A 182 -4.19 -12.27 -30.98
CA THR A 182 -5.46 -11.98 -30.29
C THR A 182 -6.67 -12.71 -30.87
N LYS A 183 -6.49 -13.51 -31.94
CA LYS A 183 -7.53 -14.36 -32.59
C LYS A 183 -8.84 -13.63 -32.86
N GLY A 184 -8.76 -12.40 -33.36
CA GLY A 184 -9.94 -11.62 -33.76
C GLY A 184 -10.40 -10.58 -32.73
N LEU A 185 -9.73 -10.46 -31.60
CA LEU A 185 -9.89 -9.30 -30.76
C LEU A 185 -9.21 -8.09 -31.43
N ASN A 186 -9.96 -7.30 -32.17
CA ASN A 186 -9.48 -6.12 -32.88
C ASN A 186 -9.18 -4.94 -31.95
N ASP A 187 -8.68 -5.21 -30.75
CA ASP A 187 -8.52 -4.21 -29.73
C ASP A 187 -7.07 -4.17 -29.26
N LYS A 188 -6.47 -2.98 -29.35
CA LYS A 188 -5.17 -2.66 -28.72
C LYS A 188 -5.27 -2.57 -27.19
N GLY A 189 -6.42 -2.95 -26.62
CA GLY A 189 -6.73 -2.90 -25.21
C GLY A 189 -6.11 -4.01 -24.36
N ILE A 190 -4.95 -4.55 -24.78
CA ILE A 190 -4.14 -5.48 -24.02
C ILE A 190 -2.86 -4.78 -23.56
N GLY A 191 -2.51 -4.94 -22.31
CA GLY A 191 -1.22 -4.55 -21.76
C GLY A 191 -0.39 -5.79 -21.43
N VAL A 192 0.93 -5.67 -21.56
CA VAL A 192 1.90 -6.68 -21.12
C VAL A 192 2.88 -6.04 -20.16
N GLU A 193 3.23 -6.75 -19.12
CA GLU A 193 4.21 -6.28 -18.13
C GLU A 193 5.15 -7.38 -17.66
N LEU A 194 6.40 -7.00 -17.43
CA LEU A 194 7.40 -7.80 -16.75
C LEU A 194 7.27 -7.59 -15.24
N VAL A 195 7.23 -8.68 -14.49
CA VAL A 195 7.24 -8.68 -13.02
C VAL A 195 8.58 -9.23 -12.56
N ALA A 196 9.32 -8.42 -11.83
CA ALA A 196 10.61 -8.79 -11.24
C ALA A 196 10.45 -8.99 -9.73
N ILE A 197 10.95 -10.12 -9.21
CA ILE A 197 10.84 -10.52 -7.82
C ILE A 197 12.25 -10.82 -7.29
N ARG A 198 12.62 -10.23 -6.16
CA ARG A 198 13.84 -10.61 -5.42
C ARG A 198 13.58 -11.90 -4.68
N THR A 199 14.47 -12.88 -4.88
CA THR A 199 14.40 -14.15 -4.15
C THR A 199 15.12 -14.03 -2.81
N SER A 200 14.56 -14.70 -1.79
CA SER A 200 15.15 -14.79 -0.45
C SER A 200 15.39 -16.24 -0.08
N THR A 201 16.49 -16.51 0.63
CA THR A 201 16.82 -17.84 1.16
C THR A 201 15.81 -18.36 2.19
N HIS A 202 14.91 -17.48 2.68
CA HIS A 202 13.90 -17.79 3.71
C HIS A 202 12.47 -17.78 3.17
N ASN A 203 12.25 -18.08 1.90
CA ASN A 203 10.93 -18.09 1.23
C ASN A 203 10.13 -16.77 1.38
N ASN A 204 10.81 -15.66 1.59
CA ASN A 204 10.19 -14.33 1.68
C ASN A 204 10.53 -13.53 0.41
N ASP A 205 10.10 -14.05 -0.73
CA ASP A 205 10.25 -13.39 -2.01
C ASP A 205 9.48 -12.05 -2.01
N LYS A 206 10.10 -10.99 -2.53
CA LYS A 206 9.50 -9.63 -2.53
C LYS A 206 9.42 -9.07 -3.95
N LEU A 207 8.27 -8.49 -4.27
CA LEU A 207 8.13 -7.72 -5.50
C LEU A 207 9.21 -6.62 -5.52
N TYR A 208 9.99 -6.62 -6.60
CA TYR A 208 11.01 -5.61 -6.82
C TYR A 208 10.51 -4.50 -7.74
N GLU A 209 10.01 -4.89 -8.93
CA GLU A 209 9.55 -3.95 -9.94
C GLU A 209 8.50 -4.59 -10.83
N VAL A 210 7.61 -3.75 -11.37
CA VAL A 210 6.71 -4.10 -12.46
C VAL A 210 6.98 -3.12 -13.61
N LYS A 211 7.49 -3.64 -14.72
CA LYS A 211 7.81 -2.86 -15.92
C LYS A 211 6.80 -3.14 -17.01
N GLN A 212 6.05 -2.12 -17.42
CA GLN A 212 5.15 -2.23 -18.58
C GLN A 212 5.96 -2.28 -19.88
N LEU A 213 5.54 -3.17 -20.79
CA LEU A 213 6.06 -3.21 -22.18
C LEU A 213 5.25 -2.25 -23.05
N ASP A 214 5.92 -1.62 -24.00
CA ASP A 214 5.29 -0.75 -24.97
C ASP A 214 4.78 -1.56 -26.17
N LEU A 215 3.57 -1.26 -26.64
CA LEU A 215 3.05 -1.80 -27.90
C LEU A 215 3.76 -1.11 -29.06
N VAL A 216 4.74 -1.79 -29.67
CA VAL A 216 5.57 -1.22 -30.74
C VAL A 216 4.99 -1.45 -32.13
N LYS A 217 4.17 -2.50 -32.32
CA LYS A 217 3.59 -2.87 -33.59
C LYS A 217 2.29 -3.63 -33.42
N ALA A 218 1.34 -3.44 -34.35
CA ALA A 218 0.12 -4.24 -34.47
C ALA A 218 -0.11 -4.56 -35.95
N GLU A 219 -0.22 -5.85 -36.27
CA GLU A 219 -0.43 -6.36 -37.64
C GLU A 219 -1.54 -7.42 -37.65
N GLY A 220 -2.69 -7.09 -38.19
CA GLY A 220 -3.86 -7.96 -38.11
C GLY A 220 -4.25 -8.27 -36.69
N SER A 221 -4.24 -9.55 -36.29
CA SER A 221 -4.49 -10.00 -34.94
C SER A 221 -3.23 -10.07 -34.06
N HIS A 222 -2.05 -9.74 -34.61
CA HIS A 222 -0.77 -9.81 -33.90
C HIS A 222 -0.41 -8.49 -33.25
N LEU A 223 -0.08 -8.54 -31.95
CA LEU A 223 0.40 -7.42 -31.13
C LEU A 223 1.82 -7.69 -30.67
N PHE A 224 2.72 -6.74 -30.91
CA PHE A 224 4.13 -6.84 -30.56
C PHE A 224 4.46 -5.85 -29.44
N PHE A 225 4.93 -6.38 -28.33
CA PHE A 225 5.31 -5.60 -27.14
C PHE A 225 6.79 -5.70 -26.89
N GLU A 226 7.43 -4.58 -26.55
CA GLU A 226 8.86 -4.55 -26.24
C GLU A 226 9.14 -3.63 -25.04
N ALA A 227 10.24 -3.93 -24.32
CA ALA A 227 10.86 -3.04 -23.34
C ALA A 227 12.34 -3.38 -23.17
N ASP A 228 13.14 -2.37 -22.83
CA ASP A 228 14.46 -2.58 -22.27
C ASP A 228 14.33 -2.67 -20.74
N TYR A 229 14.85 -3.75 -20.16
CA TYR A 229 14.91 -3.91 -18.70
C TYR A 229 16.35 -3.83 -18.24
N ARG A 230 16.62 -2.99 -17.23
CA ARG A 230 17.95 -2.83 -16.66
C ARG A 230 18.11 -3.71 -15.41
N LEU A 231 19.23 -4.41 -15.35
CA LEU A 231 19.57 -5.28 -14.22
C LEU A 231 20.24 -4.46 -13.10
N ASP A 232 19.46 -3.79 -12.25
CA ASP A 232 19.97 -2.89 -11.21
C ASP A 232 20.19 -3.57 -9.84
N TYR A 233 20.02 -4.89 -9.75
CA TYR A 233 20.14 -5.63 -8.51
C TYR A 233 21.12 -6.79 -8.61
N ALA A 234 22.08 -6.82 -7.66
CA ALA A 234 23.00 -7.95 -7.47
C ALA A 234 22.38 -8.96 -6.50
N GLY A 235 21.87 -10.08 -6.99
CA GLY A 235 21.27 -11.13 -6.19
C GLY A 235 20.32 -12.01 -6.99
N GLY A 236 19.71 -12.99 -6.34
CA GLY A 236 18.73 -13.88 -6.97
C GLY A 236 17.46 -13.10 -7.36
N MET A 237 17.04 -13.25 -8.61
CA MET A 237 15.80 -12.69 -9.13
C MET A 237 15.02 -13.72 -9.90
N LYS A 238 13.69 -13.61 -9.85
CA LYS A 238 12.74 -14.30 -10.72
C LYS A 238 12.03 -13.27 -11.58
N PHE A 239 11.80 -13.62 -12.83
CA PHE A 239 11.06 -12.80 -13.78
C PHE A 239 9.87 -13.56 -14.31
N GLY A 240 8.77 -12.87 -14.52
CA GLY A 240 7.58 -13.40 -15.16
C GLY A 240 6.93 -12.34 -16.03
N LEU A 241 6.37 -12.76 -17.14
CA LEU A 241 5.58 -11.90 -18.01
C LEU A 241 4.10 -12.18 -17.77
N ARG A 242 3.28 -11.15 -17.76
CA ARG A 242 1.82 -11.29 -17.67
C ARG A 242 1.12 -10.28 -18.54
N MET A 243 -0.02 -10.68 -19.10
CA MET A 243 -0.90 -9.80 -19.85
C MET A 243 -2.15 -9.46 -19.04
N TYR A 244 -2.74 -8.31 -19.34
CA TYR A 244 -3.95 -7.80 -18.71
C TYR A 244 -4.73 -6.90 -19.67
N PRO A 245 -6.07 -6.75 -19.52
CA PRO A 245 -6.85 -5.78 -20.30
C PRO A 245 -6.46 -4.36 -19.90
N LYS A 246 -6.20 -3.51 -20.91
CA LYS A 246 -5.81 -2.12 -20.75
C LYS A 246 -6.82 -1.21 -21.41
N ASN A 247 -7.43 -0.30 -20.65
CA ASN A 247 -8.32 0.71 -21.19
C ASN A 247 -8.23 1.97 -20.33
N ASP A 248 -7.87 3.09 -20.93
CA ASP A 248 -7.66 4.37 -20.25
C ASP A 248 -8.97 4.97 -19.69
N LEU A 249 -10.12 4.45 -20.15
CA LEU A 249 -11.41 4.82 -19.60
C LEU A 249 -11.74 4.10 -18.28
N LEU A 250 -10.97 3.10 -17.86
CA LEU A 250 -11.10 2.50 -16.53
C LEU A 250 -10.46 3.41 -15.48
N PRO A 251 -11.10 3.61 -14.30
CA PRO A 251 -10.51 4.42 -13.23
C PRO A 251 -9.29 3.75 -12.61
N HIS A 252 -9.28 2.43 -12.62
CA HIS A 252 -8.18 1.60 -12.14
C HIS A 252 -8.25 0.22 -12.82
N ARG A 253 -7.10 -0.41 -13.07
CA ARG A 253 -7.03 -1.75 -13.68
C ARG A 253 -7.80 -2.83 -12.90
N MET A 254 -7.95 -2.66 -11.57
CA MET A 254 -8.72 -3.57 -10.72
C MET A 254 -10.23 -3.52 -10.95
N ASP A 255 -10.75 -2.55 -11.71
CA ASP A 255 -12.16 -2.52 -12.12
C ASP A 255 -12.48 -3.62 -13.14
N PHE A 256 -11.46 -4.27 -13.71
CA PHE A 256 -11.58 -5.38 -14.63
C PHE A 256 -10.39 -6.33 -14.47
N CYS A 257 -10.49 -7.22 -13.48
CA CYS A 257 -9.40 -8.00 -12.91
C CYS A 257 -8.98 -9.24 -13.72
N TYR A 258 -8.88 -9.16 -15.03
CA TYR A 258 -8.32 -10.23 -15.85
C TYR A 258 -6.79 -10.13 -15.86
N VAL A 259 -6.13 -11.25 -15.62
CA VAL A 259 -4.66 -11.39 -15.66
C VAL A 259 -4.33 -12.81 -16.10
N ARG A 260 -3.35 -12.95 -16.98
CA ARG A 260 -2.80 -14.26 -17.38
C ARG A 260 -1.28 -14.17 -17.48
N TRP A 261 -0.60 -15.10 -16.82
CA TRP A 261 0.84 -15.29 -16.97
C TRP A 261 1.16 -15.95 -18.33
N ILE A 262 2.27 -15.54 -18.93
CA ILE A 262 2.71 -15.93 -20.27
C ILE A 262 4.17 -16.35 -20.25
#